data_c00d81bcbdce950759a334d3850fc0af
#
_entry.id   c00d81bcbdce950759a334d3850fc0af
#
_cell.length_a   1.000
_cell.length_b   1.000
_cell.length_c   1.000
_cell.angle_alpha   90.00
_cell.angle_beta   90.00
_cell.angle_gamma   90.00
#
_symmetry.space_group_name_H-M   'P 1'
#
loop_
_entity.id
_entity.type
_entity.pdbx_description
1 polymer ?
#
loop_
_entity_poly.entity_id
_entity_poly.type
_entity_poly.pdbx_seq_one_letter_code
_entity_poly.pdbx_strand_id
1 'polypeptide(L)'
;TGVLEVGALAAHQIWTGTVPLPDEISDRMVVVVEAKLVKDTIWAPAGHVVARTSALLVPKPGPRLYLPASSQSHRDGTGWSLGPAHFDRRGRLVTWGNANLVAPVLDLFRAPIDNDRASSLARNTIGDAALAAGLDRLVHTTTSVRDEGDELVVVTRSAAAAARNSMTTTWSWRAIQTNDGSEGVHLDLHVDPHGYWPTMLGRIGVTIGLPAEWTTCLLYTSPSPRDRTR
;
A
#
# COMPACT_ATOMS: atom_id res chain seq x y z
N THR A 1 -7.37 19.05 21.06
CA THR A 1 -6.07 19.13 21.76
C THR A 1 -6.34 19.16 23.24
N GLY A 2 -5.65 18.36 24.03
CA GLY A 2 -5.78 18.28 25.48
C GLY A 2 -4.45 17.90 26.15
N VAL A 3 -4.42 17.93 27.47
CA VAL A 3 -3.29 17.53 28.29
C VAL A 3 -3.70 16.31 29.09
N LEU A 4 -2.83 15.29 29.10
CA LEU A 4 -2.99 14.13 29.97
C LEU A 4 -2.24 14.39 31.28
N GLU A 5 -2.97 14.36 32.38
CA GLU A 5 -2.38 14.48 33.71
C GLU A 5 -1.68 13.16 34.07
N VAL A 6 -0.36 13.19 34.03
CA VAL A 6 0.48 12.06 34.43
C VAL A 6 1.24 12.48 35.67
N GLY A 7 1.01 11.79 36.80
CA GLY A 7 1.73 12.02 38.02
C GLY A 7 3.25 11.79 37.88
N ALA A 8 4.03 12.17 38.88
CA ALA A 8 5.46 11.91 38.88
C ALA A 8 5.73 10.41 38.81
N LEU A 9 6.53 9.99 37.82
CA LEU A 9 6.94 8.60 37.62
C LEU A 9 8.41 8.43 38.05
N ALA A 10 8.67 7.44 38.86
CA ALA A 10 10.04 7.01 39.14
C ALA A 10 10.63 6.27 37.94
N ALA A 11 11.93 6.08 37.88
CA ALA A 11 12.61 5.31 36.87
C ALA A 11 11.98 3.87 36.76
N HIS A 12 11.73 3.42 35.54
CA HIS A 12 11.13 2.12 35.25
C HIS A 12 9.66 1.94 35.64
N GLN A 13 8.99 2.98 36.11
CA GLN A 13 7.54 2.94 36.33
C GLN A 13 6.77 3.14 35.03
N ILE A 14 5.62 2.45 34.94
CA ILE A 14 4.70 2.54 33.81
C ILE A 14 3.42 3.20 34.32
N TRP A 15 2.93 4.18 33.60
CA TRP A 15 1.61 4.76 33.77
C TRP A 15 0.69 4.27 32.66
N THR A 16 -0.54 3.90 33.05
CA THR A 16 -1.59 3.52 32.10
C THR A 16 -2.78 4.42 32.29
N GLY A 17 -3.31 4.97 31.22
CA GLY A 17 -4.45 5.87 31.27
C GLY A 17 -5.26 5.83 29.98
N THR A 18 -6.37 6.55 29.98
CA THR A 18 -7.27 6.64 28.83
C THR A 18 -7.19 8.02 28.20
N VAL A 19 -7.10 8.04 26.88
CA VAL A 19 -7.20 9.26 26.08
C VAL A 19 -8.65 9.49 25.72
N PRO A 20 -9.29 10.59 26.16
CA PRO A 20 -10.65 10.89 25.76
C PRO A 20 -10.71 11.16 24.26
N LEU A 21 -11.59 10.48 23.58
CA LEU A 21 -11.84 10.64 22.14
C LEU A 21 -13.20 11.30 21.94
N PRO A 22 -13.43 11.97 20.79
CA PRO A 22 -14.77 12.41 20.40
C PRO A 22 -15.74 11.23 20.34
N ASP A 23 -16.99 11.46 20.72
CA ASP A 23 -18.06 10.43 20.72
C ASP A 23 -18.35 9.90 19.30
N GLU A 24 -18.17 10.74 18.29
CA GLU A 24 -18.32 10.36 16.88
C GLU A 24 -17.02 10.60 16.12
N ILE A 25 -16.55 9.53 15.46
CA ILE A 25 -15.43 9.57 14.52
C ILE A 25 -16.04 9.40 13.14
N SER A 26 -16.36 10.50 12.48
CA SER A 26 -16.96 10.53 11.15
C SER A 26 -15.95 10.33 10.03
N ASP A 27 -14.68 10.60 10.30
CA ASP A 27 -13.61 10.55 9.33
C ASP A 27 -12.35 9.88 9.90
N ARG A 28 -11.39 9.58 9.05
CA ARG A 28 -10.09 9.08 9.51
C ARG A 28 -9.44 10.12 10.42
N MET A 29 -9.17 9.74 11.66
CA MET A 29 -8.55 10.61 12.66
C MET A 29 -7.22 10.01 13.12
N VAL A 30 -6.20 10.84 13.24
CA VAL A 30 -4.93 10.45 13.86
C VAL A 30 -4.85 11.10 15.24
N VAL A 31 -4.78 10.27 16.27
CA VAL A 31 -4.46 10.72 17.62
C VAL A 31 -2.95 10.73 17.78
N VAL A 32 -2.40 11.89 18.14
CA VAL A 32 -0.97 12.04 18.41
C VAL A 32 -0.81 12.34 19.90
N VAL A 33 0.01 11.53 20.58
CA VAL A 33 0.37 11.73 21.98
C VAL A 33 1.85 12.12 22.04
N GLU A 34 2.13 13.21 22.71
CA GLU A 34 3.49 13.75 22.89
C GLU A 34 3.83 13.86 24.37
N ALA A 35 4.98 13.34 24.76
CA ALA A 35 5.58 13.62 26.05
C ALA A 35 6.55 14.81 25.90
N LYS A 36 6.36 15.84 26.73
CA LYS A 36 7.17 17.07 26.69
C LYS A 36 7.85 17.34 28.01
N LEU A 37 9.02 17.93 27.94
CA LEU A 37 9.69 18.45 29.15
C LEU A 37 8.85 19.55 29.79
N VAL A 38 8.63 19.44 31.10
CA VAL A 38 7.91 20.45 31.90
C VAL A 38 8.81 21.59 32.28
N LYS A 39 10.13 21.35 32.43
CA LYS A 39 11.15 22.31 32.86
C LYS A 39 12.33 22.29 31.89
N ASP A 40 13.08 23.38 31.89
CA ASP A 40 14.37 23.43 31.21
C ASP A 40 15.32 22.36 31.77
N THR A 41 16.07 21.75 30.90
CA THR A 41 17.17 20.83 31.22
C THR A 41 18.45 21.33 30.57
N ILE A 42 19.60 20.75 30.93
CA ILE A 42 20.90 21.13 30.35
C ILE A 42 21.01 20.86 28.86
N TRP A 43 20.13 20.01 28.31
CA TRP A 43 20.17 19.54 26.90
C TRP A 43 18.96 20.02 26.09
N ALA A 44 17.86 20.48 26.69
CA ALA A 44 16.69 20.97 25.97
C ALA A 44 15.81 21.88 26.86
N PRO A 45 15.12 22.86 26.26
CA PRO A 45 14.20 23.74 26.98
C PRO A 45 12.88 23.03 27.32
N ALA A 46 12.12 23.63 28.24
CA ALA A 46 10.72 23.24 28.50
C ALA A 46 9.91 23.24 27.23
N GLY A 47 8.96 22.29 27.09
CA GLY A 47 8.19 22.09 25.89
C GLY A 47 8.84 21.21 24.83
N HIS A 48 10.12 20.84 24.98
CA HIS A 48 10.79 19.92 24.08
C HIS A 48 10.11 18.55 24.09
N VAL A 49 9.79 18.01 22.90
CA VAL A 49 9.14 16.69 22.74
C VAL A 49 10.17 15.60 22.92
N VAL A 50 10.08 14.84 24.00
CA VAL A 50 10.99 13.72 24.31
C VAL A 50 10.50 12.40 23.75
N ALA A 51 9.20 12.24 23.55
CA ALA A 51 8.62 11.08 22.90
C ALA A 51 7.32 11.46 22.18
N ARG A 52 7.05 10.77 21.09
CA ARG A 52 5.84 10.93 20.29
C ARG A 52 5.37 9.58 19.81
N THR A 53 4.08 9.35 19.91
CA THR A 53 3.41 8.22 19.29
C THR A 53 2.10 8.66 18.64
N SER A 54 1.60 7.88 17.69
CA SER A 54 0.32 8.15 17.05
C SER A 54 -0.45 6.88 16.84
N ALA A 55 -1.77 6.99 16.92
CA ALA A 55 -2.70 5.93 16.59
C ALA A 55 -3.69 6.42 15.52
N LEU A 56 -3.90 5.64 14.48
CA LEU A 56 -4.92 5.89 13.50
C LEU A 56 -6.25 5.33 14.01
N LEU A 57 -7.22 6.20 14.19
CA LEU A 57 -8.59 5.82 14.43
C LEU A 57 -9.29 5.79 13.07
N VAL A 58 -9.67 4.60 12.66
CA VAL A 58 -10.39 4.40 11.41
C VAL A 58 -11.87 4.32 11.76
N PRO A 59 -12.74 5.18 11.19
CA PRO A 59 -14.16 4.94 11.26
C PRO A 59 -14.43 3.53 10.73
N LYS A 60 -15.55 2.94 11.15
CA LYS A 60 -16.01 1.68 10.54
C LYS A 60 -15.85 1.79 9.02
N PRO A 61 -15.37 0.75 8.33
CA PRO A 61 -15.26 0.79 6.89
C PRO A 61 -16.54 1.36 6.33
N GLY A 62 -16.43 2.44 5.57
CA GLY A 62 -17.56 3.03 4.88
C GLY A 62 -18.25 1.98 4.03
N PRO A 63 -19.49 2.16 3.63
CA PRO A 63 -20.16 1.22 2.75
C PRO A 63 -19.26 1.00 1.54
N ARG A 64 -18.99 -0.28 1.22
CA ARG A 64 -18.31 -0.61 -0.02
C ARG A 64 -19.21 -0.15 -1.14
N LEU A 65 -18.74 0.79 -1.93
CA LEU A 65 -19.51 1.32 -3.06
C LEU A 65 -19.32 0.33 -4.22
N TYR A 66 -20.32 -0.51 -4.42
CA TYR A 66 -20.39 -1.40 -5.57
C TYR A 66 -21.35 -0.81 -6.59
N LEU A 67 -21.03 -0.95 -7.87
CA LEU A 67 -21.98 -0.67 -8.93
C LEU A 67 -23.16 -1.64 -8.83
N PRO A 68 -24.35 -1.22 -9.31
CA PRO A 68 -25.50 -2.12 -9.48
C PRO A 68 -25.13 -3.36 -10.31
N ALA A 69 -25.89 -4.43 -10.19
CA ALA A 69 -25.69 -5.69 -10.89
C ALA A 69 -25.54 -5.59 -12.43
N SER A 70 -25.98 -4.46 -13.04
CA SER A 70 -25.77 -4.16 -14.46
C SER A 70 -24.29 -3.95 -14.86
N SER A 71 -23.40 -3.81 -13.89
CA SER A 71 -21.95 -3.62 -14.11
C SER A 71 -21.17 -4.92 -13.94
N GLN A 72 -21.75 -6.03 -14.35
CA GLN A 72 -21.06 -7.32 -14.40
C GLN A 72 -19.93 -7.30 -15.41
N SER A 73 -18.93 -8.15 -15.17
CA SER A 73 -17.89 -8.40 -16.16
C SER A 73 -18.51 -8.96 -17.44
N HIS A 74 -18.07 -8.43 -18.56
CA HIS A 74 -18.52 -8.88 -19.88
C HIS A 74 -17.32 -9.33 -20.70
N ARG A 75 -17.39 -10.55 -21.23
CA ARG A 75 -16.38 -11.09 -22.16
C ARG A 75 -16.77 -10.81 -23.58
N ASP A 76 -15.86 -10.25 -24.35
CA ASP A 76 -15.95 -10.10 -25.80
C ASP A 76 -14.84 -10.88 -26.53
N GLY A 77 -14.77 -10.75 -27.85
CA GLY A 77 -13.71 -11.39 -28.65
C GLY A 77 -12.30 -10.90 -28.38
N THR A 78 -12.13 -9.79 -27.69
CA THR A 78 -10.84 -9.12 -27.40
C THR A 78 -10.35 -9.33 -25.97
N GLY A 79 -11.28 -9.56 -25.02
CA GLY A 79 -10.95 -9.74 -23.61
C GLY A 79 -12.18 -9.64 -22.70
N TRP A 80 -12.06 -8.82 -21.64
CA TRP A 80 -13.14 -8.55 -20.70
C TRP A 80 -13.29 -7.04 -20.48
N SER A 81 -14.51 -6.61 -20.27
CA SER A 81 -14.86 -5.25 -19.86
C SER A 81 -15.48 -5.28 -18.47
N LEU A 82 -15.10 -4.33 -17.61
CA LEU A 82 -15.60 -4.18 -16.25
C LEU A 82 -15.69 -2.69 -15.91
N GLY A 83 -16.90 -2.12 -15.93
CA GLY A 83 -17.06 -0.68 -15.85
C GLY A 83 -16.23 0.04 -16.92
N PRO A 84 -15.43 1.06 -16.56
CA PRO A 84 -14.58 1.79 -17.50
C PRO A 84 -13.32 1.02 -17.94
N ALA A 85 -13.03 -0.12 -17.31
CA ALA A 85 -11.80 -0.88 -17.54
C ALA A 85 -11.99 -1.94 -18.61
N HIS A 86 -11.01 -2.06 -19.50
CA HIS A 86 -10.91 -3.16 -20.46
C HIS A 86 -9.62 -3.95 -20.24
N PHE A 87 -9.77 -5.28 -20.26
CA PHE A 87 -8.69 -6.24 -20.02
C PHE A 87 -8.51 -7.09 -21.27
N ASP A 88 -7.29 -7.39 -21.64
CA ASP A 88 -6.98 -8.29 -22.74
C ASP A 88 -7.32 -9.77 -22.39
N ARG A 89 -7.14 -10.67 -23.35
CA ARG A 89 -7.39 -12.13 -23.18
C ARG A 89 -6.54 -12.78 -22.08
N ARG A 90 -5.50 -12.10 -21.59
CA ARG A 90 -4.65 -12.54 -20.48
C ARG A 90 -5.04 -11.88 -19.16
N GLY A 91 -6.15 -11.13 -19.14
CA GLY A 91 -6.60 -10.40 -17.95
C GLY A 91 -5.73 -9.19 -17.58
N ARG A 92 -4.94 -8.68 -18.52
CA ARG A 92 -4.15 -7.48 -18.30
C ARG A 92 -5.01 -6.25 -18.58
N LEU A 93 -5.08 -5.32 -17.63
CA LEU A 93 -5.73 -4.02 -17.81
C LEU A 93 -5.01 -3.25 -18.93
N VAL A 94 -5.70 -2.95 -20.02
CA VAL A 94 -5.11 -2.29 -21.19
C VAL A 94 -5.67 -0.90 -21.45
N THR A 95 -6.94 -0.64 -21.08
CA THR A 95 -7.52 0.69 -21.19
C THR A 95 -8.40 1.03 -20.00
N TRP A 96 -8.55 2.33 -19.76
CA TRP A 96 -9.50 2.93 -18.83
C TRP A 96 -10.26 4.03 -19.57
N GLY A 97 -11.54 3.76 -19.87
CA GLY A 97 -12.27 4.58 -20.82
C GLY A 97 -11.53 4.63 -22.14
N ASN A 98 -11.18 5.84 -22.58
CA ASN A 98 -10.42 6.05 -23.83
C ASN A 98 -8.89 6.09 -23.63
N ALA A 99 -8.41 5.93 -22.40
CA ALA A 99 -6.98 6.04 -22.10
C ALA A 99 -6.29 4.66 -22.17
N ASN A 100 -5.16 4.58 -22.88
CA ASN A 100 -4.32 3.39 -22.88
C ASN A 100 -3.45 3.35 -21.63
N LEU A 101 -3.35 2.17 -21.04
CA LEU A 101 -2.56 1.90 -19.85
C LEU A 101 -1.48 0.85 -20.12
N VAL A 102 -0.37 0.91 -19.38
CA VAL A 102 0.49 -0.26 -19.21
C VAL A 102 -0.01 -1.02 -18.00
N ALA A 103 -0.37 -2.29 -18.21
CA ALA A 103 -0.98 -3.13 -17.20
C ALA A 103 -0.22 -3.11 -15.88
N PRO A 104 -0.92 -3.09 -14.72
CA PRO A 104 -0.28 -3.18 -13.44
C PRO A 104 0.46 -4.52 -13.28
N VAL A 105 1.64 -4.45 -12.68
CA VAL A 105 2.47 -5.62 -12.37
C VAL A 105 2.97 -5.54 -10.93
N LEU A 106 3.20 -6.69 -10.32
CA LEU A 106 3.85 -6.77 -9.01
C LEU A 106 5.28 -6.24 -9.11
N ASP A 107 5.66 -5.35 -8.21
CA ASP A 107 7.00 -4.79 -8.12
C ASP A 107 7.61 -5.08 -6.74
N LEU A 108 8.72 -5.80 -6.74
CA LEU A 108 9.43 -6.23 -5.53
C LEU A 108 10.79 -5.55 -5.37
N PHE A 109 11.16 -4.70 -6.32
CA PHE A 109 12.48 -4.08 -6.33
C PHE A 109 12.40 -2.58 -6.00
N ARG A 110 13.32 -2.14 -5.17
CA ARG A 110 13.74 -0.75 -5.04
C ARG A 110 15.25 -0.65 -5.15
N ALA A 111 15.74 0.46 -5.64
CA ALA A 111 17.18 0.71 -5.65
C ALA A 111 17.73 0.62 -4.22
N PRO A 112 18.85 -0.11 -4.02
CA PRO A 112 19.48 -0.22 -2.72
C PRO A 112 19.96 1.15 -2.23
N ILE A 113 19.63 1.49 -1.00
CA ILE A 113 20.15 2.66 -0.29
C ILE A 113 21.43 2.30 0.47
N ASP A 114 22.11 3.29 1.04
CA ASP A 114 23.38 3.07 1.74
C ASP A 114 23.24 2.07 2.90
N ASN A 115 22.13 2.08 3.62
CA ASN A 115 21.86 1.12 4.67
C ASN A 115 21.71 -0.33 4.16
N ASP A 116 21.29 -0.53 2.93
CA ASP A 116 21.19 -1.84 2.30
C ASP A 116 22.57 -2.35 1.83
N ARG A 117 23.54 -1.45 1.70
CA ARG A 117 24.93 -1.70 1.27
C ARG A 117 25.91 -1.70 2.43
N ALA A 118 25.52 -1.16 3.57
CA ALA A 118 26.39 -0.89 4.71
C ALA A 118 26.69 -2.14 5.52
N SER A 119 27.53 -3.02 4.97
CA SER A 119 28.35 -3.88 5.81
C SER A 119 29.61 -4.24 5.05
N SER A 120 30.67 -3.55 5.32
CA SER A 120 32.03 -3.93 4.88
C SER A 120 32.47 -5.30 5.40
N LEU A 121 31.71 -5.90 6.32
CA LEU A 121 31.97 -7.20 6.94
C LEU A 121 30.95 -8.30 6.55
N ALA A 122 29.78 -7.97 6.03
CA ALA A 122 28.78 -8.94 5.58
C ALA A 122 28.84 -9.11 4.06
N ARG A 123 29.20 -10.30 3.63
CA ARG A 123 29.31 -10.68 2.20
C ARG A 123 27.97 -10.75 1.46
N ASN A 124 26.83 -10.51 2.13
CA ASN A 124 25.49 -10.54 1.55
C ASN A 124 24.67 -9.39 2.14
N THR A 125 24.69 -8.26 1.49
CA THR A 125 23.79 -7.15 1.84
C THR A 125 22.37 -7.45 1.34
N ILE A 126 21.36 -6.77 1.90
CA ILE A 126 19.97 -6.89 1.44
C ILE A 126 19.87 -6.51 -0.04
N GLY A 127 20.61 -5.48 -0.46
CA GLY A 127 20.65 -5.03 -1.86
C GLY A 127 21.24 -6.07 -2.81
N ASP A 128 22.38 -6.68 -2.43
CA ASP A 128 23.03 -7.71 -3.24
C ASP A 128 22.15 -8.97 -3.32
N ALA A 129 21.52 -9.36 -2.22
CA ALA A 129 20.61 -10.50 -2.19
C ALA A 129 19.37 -10.27 -3.08
N ALA A 130 18.82 -9.06 -3.12
CA ALA A 130 17.70 -8.70 -4.00
C ALA A 130 18.08 -8.78 -5.47
N LEU A 131 19.26 -8.25 -5.85
CA LEU A 131 19.79 -8.33 -7.22
C LEU A 131 20.12 -9.76 -7.61
N ALA A 132 20.76 -10.54 -6.72
CA ALA A 132 21.06 -11.94 -6.95
C ALA A 132 19.79 -12.79 -7.12
N ALA A 133 18.72 -12.47 -6.38
CA ALA A 133 17.40 -13.08 -6.56
C ALA A 133 16.66 -12.61 -7.82
N GLY A 134 17.19 -11.60 -8.54
CA GLY A 134 16.60 -11.06 -9.77
C GLY A 134 15.30 -10.30 -9.56
N LEU A 135 15.14 -9.66 -8.41
CA LEU A 135 13.91 -8.90 -8.10
C LEU A 135 13.75 -7.66 -8.98
N ASP A 136 14.85 -7.16 -9.58
CA ASP A 136 14.92 -6.06 -10.55
C ASP A 136 14.44 -6.45 -11.97
N ARG A 137 14.25 -7.74 -12.23
CA ARG A 137 13.94 -8.28 -13.58
C ARG A 137 12.94 -9.43 -13.54
N LEU A 138 11.84 -9.22 -12.83
CA LEU A 138 10.77 -10.19 -12.75
C LEU A 138 10.06 -10.35 -14.08
N VAL A 139 9.74 -11.60 -14.42
CA VAL A 139 8.86 -11.96 -15.52
C VAL A 139 7.49 -12.31 -14.94
N HIS A 140 6.45 -11.66 -15.47
CA HIS A 140 5.08 -11.84 -15.05
C HIS A 140 4.31 -12.67 -16.07
N THR A 141 3.71 -13.77 -15.62
CA THR A 141 2.93 -14.67 -16.47
C THR A 141 1.55 -14.87 -15.88
N THR A 142 0.52 -14.62 -16.67
CA THR A 142 -0.85 -14.97 -16.27
C THR A 142 -1.02 -16.48 -16.28
N THR A 143 -1.48 -17.04 -15.17
CA THR A 143 -1.74 -18.46 -15.00
C THR A 143 -3.22 -18.81 -15.15
N SER A 144 -4.11 -17.90 -14.75
CA SER A 144 -5.56 -18.07 -14.96
C SER A 144 -6.28 -16.73 -15.01
N VAL A 145 -7.41 -16.70 -15.69
CA VAL A 145 -8.39 -15.62 -15.68
C VAL A 145 -9.75 -16.25 -15.47
N ARG A 146 -10.49 -15.80 -14.46
CA ARG A 146 -11.82 -16.26 -14.13
C ARG A 146 -12.77 -15.08 -14.07
N ASP A 147 -13.91 -15.23 -14.69
CA ASP A 147 -15.03 -14.31 -14.60
C ASP A 147 -16.01 -14.90 -13.59
N GLU A 148 -16.21 -14.22 -12.49
CA GLU A 148 -17.12 -14.61 -11.40
C GLU A 148 -18.39 -13.74 -11.38
N GLY A 149 -18.67 -13.05 -12.51
CA GLY A 149 -19.86 -12.23 -12.72
C GLY A 149 -19.65 -10.79 -12.27
N ASP A 150 -19.57 -10.51 -10.99
CA ASP A 150 -19.30 -9.19 -10.41
C ASP A 150 -17.79 -8.94 -10.17
N GLU A 151 -16.98 -9.96 -10.38
CA GLU A 151 -15.55 -9.94 -10.15
C GLU A 151 -14.79 -10.62 -11.29
N LEU A 152 -13.75 -9.94 -11.78
CA LEU A 152 -12.76 -10.53 -12.68
C LEU A 152 -11.52 -10.88 -11.86
N VAL A 153 -11.25 -12.18 -11.74
CA VAL A 153 -10.12 -12.70 -10.98
C VAL A 153 -8.99 -13.12 -11.92
N VAL A 154 -7.85 -12.49 -11.81
CA VAL A 154 -6.66 -12.80 -12.59
C VAL A 154 -5.56 -13.30 -11.65
N VAL A 155 -4.98 -14.44 -11.98
CA VAL A 155 -3.84 -14.96 -11.21
C VAL A 155 -2.59 -14.87 -12.07
N THR A 156 -1.56 -14.26 -11.51
CA THR A 156 -0.26 -14.14 -12.16
C THR A 156 0.83 -14.77 -11.31
N ARG A 157 1.85 -15.30 -11.98
CA ARG A 157 3.09 -15.73 -11.36
C ARG A 157 4.20 -14.76 -11.76
N SER A 158 4.92 -14.25 -10.76
CA SER A 158 6.06 -13.35 -10.93
C SER A 158 7.32 -14.05 -10.43
N ALA A 159 8.33 -14.18 -11.29
CA ALA A 159 9.61 -14.81 -10.96
C ALA A 159 10.73 -14.27 -11.84
N ALA A 160 11.95 -14.25 -11.33
CA ALA A 160 13.13 -14.05 -12.17
C ALA A 160 13.45 -15.31 -12.98
N ALA A 161 14.16 -15.17 -14.09
CA ALA A 161 14.62 -16.30 -14.87
C ALA A 161 15.51 -17.21 -14.01
N ALA A 162 15.29 -18.53 -14.09
CA ALA A 162 16.00 -19.56 -13.34
C ALA A 162 15.92 -19.44 -11.80
N ALA A 163 15.03 -18.59 -11.26
CA ALA A 163 14.84 -18.48 -9.82
C ALA A 163 14.03 -19.65 -9.26
N ARG A 164 14.39 -20.07 -8.04
CA ARG A 164 13.66 -21.11 -7.28
C ARG A 164 12.51 -20.56 -6.44
N ASN A 165 12.39 -19.24 -6.39
CA ASN A 165 11.34 -18.51 -5.69
C ASN A 165 10.43 -17.79 -6.68
N SER A 166 9.19 -17.61 -6.32
CA SER A 166 8.22 -16.85 -7.11
C SER A 166 7.15 -16.28 -6.21
N MET A 167 6.43 -15.29 -6.70
CA MET A 167 5.19 -14.80 -6.11
C MET A 167 4.02 -15.19 -6.99
N THR A 168 2.96 -15.70 -6.38
CA THR A 168 1.64 -15.77 -7.00
C THR A 168 0.86 -14.55 -6.55
N THR A 169 0.30 -13.80 -7.49
CA THR A 169 -0.54 -12.65 -7.19
C THR A 169 -1.94 -12.89 -7.73
N THR A 170 -2.93 -12.80 -6.87
CA THR A 170 -4.35 -12.80 -7.23
C THR A 170 -4.82 -11.36 -7.28
N TRP A 171 -5.33 -10.96 -8.43
CA TRP A 171 -5.86 -9.64 -8.75
C TRP A 171 -7.37 -9.79 -8.85
N SER A 172 -8.10 -9.23 -7.91
CA SER A 172 -9.55 -9.29 -7.84
C SER A 172 -10.12 -7.92 -8.19
N TRP A 173 -10.71 -7.81 -9.36
CA TRP A 173 -11.24 -6.57 -9.92
C TRP A 173 -12.76 -6.53 -9.80
N ARG A 174 -13.31 -5.45 -9.24
CA ARG A 174 -14.76 -5.23 -9.12
C ARG A 174 -15.13 -3.83 -9.59
N ALA A 175 -16.22 -3.74 -10.35
CA ALA A 175 -16.77 -2.44 -10.70
C ALA A 175 -17.34 -1.76 -9.44
N ILE A 176 -17.11 -0.45 -9.34
CA ILE A 176 -17.62 0.38 -8.25
C ILE A 176 -18.21 1.67 -8.80
N GLN A 177 -19.06 2.30 -8.00
CA GLN A 177 -19.46 3.68 -8.21
C GLN A 177 -18.82 4.53 -7.13
N THR A 178 -18.21 5.63 -7.54
CA THR A 178 -17.60 6.60 -6.62
C THR A 178 -18.66 7.54 -6.03
N ASN A 179 -18.31 8.29 -4.98
CA ASN A 179 -19.24 9.17 -4.27
C ASN A 179 -19.86 10.28 -5.15
N ASP A 180 -19.17 10.64 -6.23
CA ASP A 180 -19.64 11.62 -7.22
C ASP A 180 -20.49 11.00 -8.35
N GLY A 181 -20.77 9.68 -8.25
CA GLY A 181 -21.55 8.94 -9.23
C GLY A 181 -20.77 8.47 -10.45
N SER A 182 -19.47 8.73 -10.53
CA SER A 182 -18.65 8.22 -11.62
C SER A 182 -18.36 6.72 -11.45
N GLU A 183 -18.08 6.05 -12.57
CA GLU A 183 -17.70 4.63 -12.55
C GLU A 183 -16.22 4.46 -12.27
N GLY A 184 -15.90 3.44 -11.49
CA GLY A 184 -14.54 3.07 -11.14
C GLY A 184 -14.35 1.56 -11.08
N VAL A 185 -13.14 1.14 -10.77
CA VAL A 185 -12.81 -0.25 -10.49
C VAL A 185 -12.03 -0.35 -9.19
N HIS A 186 -12.47 -1.22 -8.31
CA HIS A 186 -11.76 -1.58 -7.11
C HIS A 186 -10.86 -2.77 -7.38
N LEU A 187 -9.64 -2.71 -6.87
CA LEU A 187 -8.67 -3.79 -6.97
C LEU A 187 -8.29 -4.27 -5.57
N ASP A 188 -8.55 -5.54 -5.29
CA ASP A 188 -7.96 -6.27 -4.17
C ASP A 188 -6.79 -7.11 -4.65
N LEU A 189 -5.70 -7.09 -3.90
CA LEU A 189 -4.49 -7.84 -4.21
C LEU A 189 -4.16 -8.79 -3.08
N HIS A 190 -3.95 -10.06 -3.45
CA HIS A 190 -3.38 -11.06 -2.56
C HIS A 190 -2.09 -11.60 -3.16
N VAL A 191 -1.01 -11.63 -2.36
CA VAL A 191 0.33 -12.02 -2.82
C VAL A 191 0.85 -13.16 -1.96
N ASP A 192 1.09 -14.31 -2.56
CA ASP A 192 1.63 -15.51 -1.92
C ASP A 192 3.06 -15.77 -2.35
N PRO A 193 4.02 -15.80 -1.43
CA PRO A 193 5.40 -16.17 -1.72
C PRO A 193 5.55 -17.70 -1.81
N HIS A 194 6.28 -18.16 -2.82
CA HIS A 194 6.65 -19.57 -3.00
C HIS A 194 8.15 -19.75 -3.06
N GLY A 195 8.62 -20.88 -2.49
CA GLY A 195 10.05 -21.22 -2.46
C GLY A 195 10.79 -20.53 -1.32
N TYR A 196 12.12 -20.58 -1.37
CA TYR A 196 12.97 -19.97 -0.36
C TYR A 196 13.32 -18.53 -0.73
N TRP A 197 13.06 -17.62 0.19
CA TRP A 197 13.39 -16.20 0.05
C TRP A 197 14.61 -15.86 0.90
N PRO A 198 15.74 -15.55 0.29
CA PRO A 198 17.04 -15.41 0.98
C PRO A 198 17.18 -14.09 1.73
N THR A 199 16.25 -13.16 1.57
CA THR A 199 16.34 -11.81 2.13
C THR A 199 14.97 -11.25 2.46
N MET A 200 14.97 -10.17 3.25
CA MET A 200 13.79 -9.34 3.43
C MET A 200 13.48 -8.60 2.13
N LEU A 201 12.19 -8.47 1.82
CA LEU A 201 11.74 -7.66 0.71
C LEU A 201 11.79 -6.18 1.11
N GLY A 202 12.59 -5.41 0.42
CA GLY A 202 12.69 -3.95 0.62
C GLY A 202 11.47 -3.18 0.08
N ARG A 203 10.66 -3.83 -0.77
CA ARG A 203 9.44 -3.30 -1.37
C ARG A 203 8.51 -4.44 -1.75
N ILE A 204 7.22 -4.22 -1.52
CA ILE A 204 6.12 -4.95 -2.17
C ILE A 204 5.15 -3.88 -2.66
N GLY A 205 4.94 -3.79 -3.96
CA GLY A 205 4.11 -2.76 -4.55
C GLY A 205 3.60 -3.15 -5.92
N VAL A 206 2.90 -2.21 -6.54
CA VAL A 206 2.38 -2.34 -7.91
C VAL A 206 2.93 -1.19 -8.73
N THR A 207 3.42 -1.50 -9.91
CA THR A 207 3.78 -0.50 -10.93
C THR A 207 2.75 -0.55 -12.05
N ILE A 208 2.20 0.61 -12.40
CA ILE A 208 1.25 0.80 -13.50
C ILE A 208 1.72 1.95 -14.38
N GLY A 209 1.63 1.80 -15.69
CA GLY A 209 1.90 2.90 -16.62
C GLY A 209 0.64 3.69 -16.92
N LEU A 210 0.69 4.99 -16.68
CA LEU A 210 -0.39 5.93 -16.92
C LEU A 210 -0.08 6.81 -18.12
N PRO A 211 -1.12 7.35 -18.80
CA PRO A 211 -0.93 8.35 -19.85
C PRO A 211 -0.17 9.58 -19.33
N ALA A 212 0.69 10.15 -20.15
CA ALA A 212 1.53 11.29 -19.75
C ALA A 212 0.73 12.55 -19.39
N GLU A 213 -0.48 12.68 -19.89
CA GLU A 213 -1.41 13.77 -19.58
C GLU A 213 -2.04 13.64 -18.17
N TRP A 214 -1.96 12.50 -17.55
CA TRP A 214 -2.45 12.28 -16.18
C TRP A 214 -1.39 12.75 -15.16
N THR A 215 -1.35 14.05 -14.94
CA THR A 215 -0.28 14.70 -14.15
C THR A 215 -0.65 14.88 -12.67
N THR A 216 -1.93 14.66 -12.29
CA THR A 216 -2.40 14.84 -10.91
C THR A 216 -2.63 13.49 -10.25
N CYS A 217 -2.00 13.28 -9.11
CA CYS A 217 -2.22 12.12 -8.25
C CYS A 217 -2.77 12.57 -6.89
N LEU A 218 -3.90 12.02 -6.49
CA LEU A 218 -4.48 12.25 -5.16
C LEU A 218 -4.19 11.07 -4.27
N LEU A 219 -3.40 11.29 -3.22
CA LEU A 219 -3.10 10.29 -2.19
C LEU A 219 -3.91 10.58 -0.94
N TYR A 220 -4.85 9.71 -0.62
CA TYR A 220 -5.62 9.75 0.63
C TYR A 220 -4.88 8.98 1.73
N THR A 221 -3.65 9.39 2.02
CA THR A 221 -2.87 8.87 3.13
C THR A 221 -2.77 9.93 4.21
N SER A 222 -2.62 9.51 5.46
CA SER A 222 -2.27 10.45 6.52
C SER A 222 -0.97 11.14 6.14
N PRO A 223 -0.91 12.48 6.15
CA PRO A 223 0.33 13.19 5.85
C PRO A 223 1.43 12.72 6.79
N SER A 224 2.57 12.38 6.25
CA SER A 224 3.76 12.09 7.04
C SER A 224 4.11 13.32 7.90
N PRO A 225 4.61 13.15 9.12
CA PRO A 225 5.13 14.27 9.90
C PRO A 225 6.16 15.13 9.15
N ARG A 226 6.82 14.56 8.14
CA ARG A 226 7.78 15.27 7.26
C ARG A 226 7.11 16.19 6.24
N ASP A 227 5.85 15.95 5.88
CA ASP A 227 5.15 16.73 4.86
C ASP A 227 4.62 18.07 5.41
N ARG A 228 4.71 18.30 6.72
CA ARG A 228 4.26 19.54 7.40
C ARG A 228 5.32 20.65 7.42
N THR A 229 6.51 20.40 6.91
CA THR A 229 7.65 21.32 6.98
C THR A 229 8.04 21.95 5.63
N ARG A 230 7.13 21.99 4.68
CA ARG A 230 7.31 22.73 3.40
C ARG A 230 6.19 23.72 3.17
#